data_ebe799b448bab74c4d0a84e85978ac6d
#
_entry.id   ebe799b448bab74c4d0a84e85978ac6d
#
_cell.length_a   1.000
_cell.length_b   1.000
_cell.length_c   1.000
_cell.angle_alpha   90.00
_cell.angle_beta   90.00
_cell.angle_gamma   90.00
#
_symmetry.space_group_name_H-M   'P 1'
#
loop_
_entity.id
_entity.type
_entity.pdbx_description
1 polymer ?
#
loop_
_entity_poly.entity_id
_entity_poly.type
_entity_poly.pdbx_seq_one_letter_code
_entity_poly.pdbx_strand_id
1 'polypeptide(L)'
;MKLSAIDEYSTYLYHQGTNYNSFRLFGAHFTVYKRKSCVRFSLWAPHAQSVSVVGDFNHWNQQANPMERSEVGNGIWVTYIEGLQEGDIYKYAITTSSGDVILKSDPYAFWSEVRPNTASRLTKLHYTWHDKKWMDSRKAVSYTHLRAHETPEHLV
;
A
#
# COMPACT_ATOMS: atom_id res chain seq x y z
N MET A 1 15.38 -11.53 -16.85
CA MET A 1 15.99 -10.58 -15.90
C MET A 1 14.97 -10.37 -14.80
N LYS A 2 15.24 -10.92 -13.62
CA LYS A 2 14.27 -11.11 -12.55
C LYS A 2 13.87 -9.78 -11.92
N LEU A 3 12.60 -9.62 -11.62
CA LEU A 3 11.99 -8.46 -10.97
C LEU A 3 12.34 -8.44 -9.47
N SER A 4 13.60 -8.19 -9.10
CA SER A 4 14.04 -8.15 -7.70
C SER A 4 14.10 -6.73 -7.17
N ALA A 5 12.95 -6.07 -7.04
CA ALA A 5 12.87 -4.80 -6.31
C ALA A 5 12.20 -4.96 -4.94
N ILE A 6 11.99 -6.19 -4.50
CA ILE A 6 11.55 -6.50 -3.16
C ILE A 6 12.78 -6.86 -2.35
N ASP A 7 13.03 -6.09 -1.30
CA ASP A 7 14.12 -6.30 -0.39
C ASP A 7 13.90 -7.57 0.44
N GLU A 8 14.86 -8.48 0.40
CA GLU A 8 14.81 -9.77 1.11
C GLU A 8 14.65 -9.59 2.62
N TYR A 9 15.36 -8.63 3.19
CA TYR A 9 15.31 -8.35 4.61
C TYR A 9 13.93 -7.84 5.05
N SER A 10 13.35 -6.91 4.31
CA SER A 10 11.99 -6.42 4.59
C SER A 10 10.93 -7.52 4.47
N THR A 11 11.12 -8.43 3.53
CA THR A 11 10.26 -9.60 3.34
C THR A 11 10.38 -10.57 4.51
N TYR A 12 11.59 -10.86 4.95
CA TYR A 12 11.84 -11.67 6.14
C TYR A 12 11.15 -11.09 7.38
N LEU A 13 11.33 -9.79 7.63
CA LEU A 13 10.67 -9.11 8.75
C LEU A 13 9.14 -9.14 8.64
N TYR A 14 8.60 -9.07 7.42
CA TYR A 14 7.16 -9.17 7.21
C TYR A 14 6.64 -10.55 7.63
N HIS A 15 7.29 -11.62 7.23
CA HIS A 15 6.90 -12.98 7.62
C HIS A 15 7.10 -13.26 9.11
N GLN A 16 8.01 -12.55 9.77
CA GLN A 16 8.19 -12.59 11.23
C GLN A 16 7.13 -11.75 11.99
N GLY A 17 6.33 -10.94 11.28
CA GLY A 17 5.38 -10.02 11.90
C GLY A 17 6.01 -8.79 12.56
N THR A 18 7.27 -8.49 12.26
CA THR A 18 8.04 -7.38 12.85
C THR A 18 8.32 -6.24 11.87
N ASN A 19 7.80 -6.29 10.65
CA ASN A 19 7.93 -5.22 9.68
C ASN A 19 6.87 -4.13 9.88
N TYR A 20 7.17 -3.12 10.67
CA TYR A 20 6.29 -1.96 10.89
C TYR A 20 6.20 -1.01 9.69
N ASN A 21 7.03 -1.21 8.65
CA ASN A 21 7.05 -0.44 7.41
C ASN A 21 6.54 -1.26 6.22
N SER A 22 5.71 -2.26 6.42
CA SER A 22 5.17 -3.13 5.36
C SER A 22 4.42 -2.36 4.27
N PHE A 23 3.88 -1.17 4.57
CA PHE A 23 3.28 -0.27 3.59
C PHE A 23 4.27 0.24 2.52
N ARG A 24 5.59 0.18 2.77
CA ARG A 24 6.63 0.48 1.77
C ARG A 24 6.94 -0.72 0.87
N LEU A 25 6.70 -1.92 1.39
CA LEU A 25 6.90 -3.16 0.67
C LEU A 25 5.71 -3.45 -0.26
N PHE A 26 4.49 -3.34 0.27
CA PHE A 26 3.24 -3.63 -0.42
C PHE A 26 2.54 -2.38 -0.93
N GLY A 27 1.56 -2.59 -1.81
CA GLY A 27 0.75 -1.55 -2.41
C GLY A 27 1.31 -1.03 -3.73
N ALA A 28 0.79 0.11 -4.15
CA ALA A 28 1.16 0.78 -5.39
C ALA A 28 2.06 1.99 -5.11
N HIS A 29 3.27 1.98 -5.69
CA HIS A 29 4.26 3.03 -5.47
C HIS A 29 4.83 3.56 -6.77
N PHE A 30 4.80 4.88 -6.97
CA PHE A 30 5.50 5.53 -8.06
C PHE A 30 7.02 5.35 -7.90
N THR A 31 7.67 4.89 -8.95
CA THR A 31 9.10 4.57 -8.94
C THR A 31 9.72 4.70 -10.33
N VAL A 32 11.02 4.49 -10.42
CA VAL A 32 11.73 4.40 -11.70
C VAL A 32 12.28 2.98 -11.84
N TYR A 33 11.87 2.29 -12.89
CA TYR A 33 12.38 0.97 -13.23
C TYR A 33 12.92 0.97 -14.66
N LYS A 34 14.12 0.44 -14.86
CA LYS A 34 14.83 0.46 -16.16
C LYS A 34 14.87 1.85 -16.82
N ARG A 35 15.08 2.90 -16.03
CA ARG A 35 15.12 4.31 -16.45
C ARG A 35 13.79 4.89 -16.93
N LYS A 36 12.68 4.21 -16.69
CA LYS A 36 11.33 4.67 -17.03
C LYS A 36 10.52 4.90 -15.76
N SER A 37 9.72 5.97 -15.77
CA SER A 37 8.76 6.22 -14.71
C SER A 37 7.63 5.20 -14.79
N CYS A 38 7.34 4.55 -13.68
CA CYS A 38 6.32 3.51 -13.59
C CYS A 38 5.72 3.45 -12.19
N VAL A 39 4.68 2.65 -12.03
CA VAL A 39 4.14 2.29 -10.73
C VAL A 39 4.49 0.83 -10.45
N ARG A 40 5.11 0.57 -9.32
CA ARG A 40 5.30 -0.77 -8.79
C ARG A 40 4.05 -1.17 -8.02
N PHE A 41 3.48 -2.30 -8.36
CA PHE A 41 2.44 -2.96 -7.58
C PHE A 41 3.02 -4.17 -6.87
N SER A 42 2.73 -4.35 -5.60
CA SER A 42 3.11 -5.54 -4.87
C SER A 42 2.02 -5.98 -3.90
N LEU A 43 1.75 -7.28 -3.90
CA LEU A 43 0.67 -7.91 -3.13
C LEU A 43 1.16 -9.23 -2.54
N TRP A 44 0.77 -9.52 -1.30
CA TRP A 44 0.93 -10.85 -0.73
C TRP A 44 -0.34 -11.67 -0.95
N ALA A 45 -0.23 -12.72 -1.75
CA ALA A 45 -1.32 -13.65 -2.06
C ALA A 45 -0.75 -15.07 -2.25
N PRO A 46 -0.40 -15.76 -1.15
CA PRO A 46 0.35 -17.03 -1.21
C PRO A 46 -0.41 -18.16 -1.88
N HIS A 47 -1.74 -18.15 -1.81
CA HIS A 47 -2.60 -19.20 -2.35
C HIS A 47 -3.17 -18.87 -3.74
N ALA A 48 -2.82 -17.72 -4.32
CA ALA A 48 -3.25 -17.37 -5.67
C ALA A 48 -2.54 -18.20 -6.73
N GLN A 49 -3.27 -18.63 -7.75
CA GLN A 49 -2.68 -19.22 -8.96
C GLN A 49 -2.05 -18.15 -9.83
N SER A 50 -2.75 -17.05 -10.03
CA SER A 50 -2.27 -15.86 -10.73
C SER A 50 -2.87 -14.60 -10.16
N VAL A 51 -2.18 -13.49 -10.34
CA VAL A 51 -2.64 -12.16 -9.95
C VAL A 51 -2.37 -11.21 -11.11
N SER A 52 -3.30 -10.29 -11.36
CA SER A 52 -3.12 -9.19 -12.30
C SER A 52 -3.66 -7.89 -11.75
N VAL A 53 -3.14 -6.77 -12.25
CA VAL A 53 -3.64 -5.44 -11.92
C VAL A 53 -4.62 -5.01 -12.99
N VAL A 54 -5.81 -4.62 -12.59
CA VAL A 54 -6.89 -4.15 -13.47
C VAL A 54 -7.36 -2.77 -13.06
N GLY A 55 -7.77 -1.98 -14.03
CA GLY A 55 -8.26 -0.61 -13.82
C GLY A 55 -8.72 0.02 -15.12
N ASP A 56 -9.10 1.30 -15.09
CA ASP A 56 -9.55 2.01 -16.30
C ASP A 56 -8.45 2.06 -17.36
N PHE A 57 -7.19 2.16 -16.96
CA PHE A 57 -6.02 2.23 -17.84
C PHE A 57 -5.84 1.00 -18.74
N ASN A 58 -6.44 -0.13 -18.41
CA ASN A 58 -6.40 -1.35 -19.22
C ASN A 58 -7.80 -1.93 -19.49
N HIS A 59 -8.84 -1.11 -19.36
CA HIS A 59 -10.25 -1.50 -19.55
C HIS A 59 -10.65 -2.71 -18.69
N TRP A 60 -10.11 -2.81 -17.48
CA TRP A 60 -10.36 -3.90 -16.52
C TRP A 60 -10.00 -5.29 -17.08
N ASN A 61 -9.08 -5.33 -18.06
CA ASN A 61 -8.63 -6.57 -18.69
C ASN A 61 -7.64 -7.31 -17.78
N GLN A 62 -8.03 -8.48 -17.31
CA GLN A 62 -7.25 -9.33 -16.41
C GLN A 62 -5.97 -9.88 -17.03
N GLN A 63 -5.87 -9.88 -18.36
CA GLN A 63 -4.74 -10.43 -19.10
C GLN A 63 -3.69 -9.37 -19.46
N ALA A 64 -4.02 -8.10 -19.32
CA ALA A 64 -3.16 -7.01 -19.79
C ALA A 64 -1.94 -6.77 -18.89
N ASN A 65 -2.08 -6.89 -17.59
CA ASN A 65 -1.04 -6.57 -16.61
C ASN A 65 -0.88 -7.68 -15.56
N PRO A 66 -0.39 -8.86 -15.97
CA PRO A 66 -0.14 -9.95 -15.03
C PRO A 66 1.00 -9.57 -14.08
N MET A 67 0.91 -10.05 -12.84
CA MET A 67 1.96 -9.93 -11.85
C MET A 67 2.84 -11.18 -11.86
N GLU A 68 4.13 -11.00 -11.61
CA GLU A 68 5.07 -12.10 -11.45
C GLU A 68 5.25 -12.45 -9.97
N ARG A 69 5.34 -13.74 -9.68
CA ARG A 69 5.62 -14.20 -8.33
C ARG A 69 7.08 -13.90 -7.99
N SER A 70 7.31 -13.20 -6.90
CA SER A 70 8.66 -12.88 -6.44
C SER A 70 9.38 -14.17 -6.00
N GLU A 71 10.66 -14.28 -6.32
CA GLU A 71 11.51 -15.36 -5.80
C GLU A 71 11.85 -15.14 -4.34
N VAL A 72 11.86 -13.88 -3.94
CA VAL A 72 12.11 -13.45 -2.58
C VAL A 72 10.75 -13.25 -1.90
N GLY A 73 10.47 -14.07 -0.91
CA GLY A 73 9.24 -13.96 -0.15
C GLY A 73 8.10 -14.85 -0.65
N ASN A 74 7.68 -15.73 0.22
CA ASN A 74 6.66 -16.73 -0.06
C ASN A 74 5.30 -16.08 -0.34
N GLY A 75 4.86 -16.13 -1.61
CA GLY A 75 3.55 -15.65 -2.03
C GLY A 75 3.43 -14.16 -2.31
N ILE A 76 4.55 -13.45 -2.49
CA ILE A 76 4.53 -12.04 -2.92
C ILE A 76 4.49 -11.97 -4.45
N TRP A 77 3.60 -11.13 -4.97
CA TRP A 77 3.41 -10.84 -6.38
C TRP A 77 3.81 -9.41 -6.68
N VAL A 78 4.47 -9.18 -7.81
CA VAL A 78 4.99 -7.86 -8.21
C VAL A 78 4.80 -7.63 -9.70
N THR A 79 4.48 -6.39 -10.06
CA THR A 79 4.55 -5.91 -11.45
C THR A 79 4.90 -4.44 -11.49
N TYR A 80 5.35 -3.98 -12.67
CA TYR A 80 5.64 -2.57 -12.96
C TYR A 80 4.85 -2.15 -14.18
N ILE A 81 4.07 -1.09 -14.05
CA ILE A 81 3.22 -0.58 -15.12
C ILE A 81 3.63 0.85 -15.42
N GLU A 82 3.95 1.12 -16.69
CA GLU A 82 4.30 2.45 -17.19
C GLU A 82 3.04 3.25 -17.55
N GLY A 83 3.16 4.57 -17.57
CA GLY A 83 2.11 5.46 -18.09
C GLY A 83 0.98 5.79 -17.13
N LEU A 84 0.97 5.22 -15.93
CA LEU A 84 -0.04 5.50 -14.92
C LEU A 84 0.16 6.86 -14.26
N GLN A 85 -0.96 7.48 -13.88
CA GLN A 85 -1.00 8.79 -13.26
C GLN A 85 -1.61 8.73 -11.86
N GLU A 86 -1.39 9.80 -11.10
CA GLU A 86 -2.06 9.98 -9.81
C GLU A 86 -3.57 10.13 -10.02
N GLY A 87 -4.35 9.40 -9.22
CA GLY A 87 -5.81 9.35 -9.35
C GLY A 87 -6.34 8.15 -10.12
N ASP A 88 -5.50 7.46 -10.91
CA ASP A 88 -5.92 6.25 -11.63
C ASP A 88 -6.44 5.20 -10.64
N ILE A 89 -7.54 4.57 -11.00
CA ILE A 89 -8.18 3.54 -10.19
C ILE A 89 -7.72 2.14 -10.58
N TYR A 90 -7.59 1.27 -9.58
CA TYR A 90 -7.16 -0.10 -9.80
C TYR A 90 -7.72 -1.07 -8.76
N LYS A 91 -7.72 -2.35 -9.12
CA LYS A 91 -7.93 -3.51 -8.24
C LYS A 91 -6.95 -4.61 -8.59
N TYR A 92 -6.84 -5.58 -7.70
CA TYR A 92 -6.18 -6.85 -8.00
C TYR A 92 -7.23 -7.86 -8.44
N ALA A 93 -7.03 -8.47 -9.61
CA ALA A 93 -7.75 -9.64 -10.06
C ALA A 93 -6.95 -10.88 -9.65
N ILE A 94 -7.47 -11.63 -8.72
CA ILE A 94 -6.80 -12.78 -8.11
C ILE A 94 -7.51 -14.06 -8.57
N THR A 95 -6.78 -14.94 -9.26
CA THR A 95 -7.28 -16.27 -9.61
C THR A 95 -7.00 -17.20 -8.44
N THR A 96 -8.04 -17.78 -7.91
CA THR A 96 -7.97 -18.73 -6.78
C THR A 96 -7.51 -20.12 -7.25
N SER A 97 -7.23 -21.00 -6.32
CA SER A 97 -6.90 -22.40 -6.62
C SER A 97 -8.05 -23.16 -7.29
N SER A 98 -9.31 -22.73 -7.13
CA SER A 98 -10.48 -23.27 -7.82
C SER A 98 -10.63 -22.75 -9.25
N GLY A 99 -9.85 -21.74 -9.67
CA GLY A 99 -9.95 -21.12 -10.98
C GLY A 99 -10.88 -19.90 -11.02
N ASP A 100 -11.56 -19.58 -9.92
CA ASP A 100 -12.41 -18.40 -9.84
C ASP A 100 -11.58 -17.12 -9.79
N VAL A 101 -12.08 -16.06 -10.43
CA VAL A 101 -11.44 -14.74 -10.38
C VAL A 101 -12.19 -13.84 -9.43
N ILE A 102 -11.49 -13.31 -8.44
CA ILE A 102 -12.01 -12.36 -7.48
C ILE A 102 -11.31 -11.01 -7.62
N LEU A 103 -12.09 -9.92 -7.62
CA LEU A 103 -11.56 -8.56 -7.62
C LEU A 103 -11.45 -8.04 -6.19
N LYS A 104 -10.25 -7.64 -5.79
CA LYS A 104 -9.96 -7.10 -4.45
C LYS A 104 -9.32 -5.72 -4.53
N SER A 105 -9.73 -4.85 -3.60
CA SER A 105 -9.02 -3.60 -3.37
C SER A 105 -7.64 -3.87 -2.78
N ASP A 106 -6.74 -2.92 -2.94
CA ASP A 106 -5.41 -3.00 -2.34
C ASP A 106 -5.49 -2.75 -0.82
N PRO A 107 -5.06 -3.70 0.01
CA PRO A 107 -5.06 -3.52 1.47
C PRO A 107 -4.07 -2.46 1.95
N TYR A 108 -3.10 -2.08 1.12
CA TYR A 108 -2.10 -1.05 1.41
C TYR A 108 -2.30 0.24 0.60
N ALA A 109 -3.49 0.43 0.02
CA ALA A 109 -3.81 1.67 -0.68
C ALA A 109 -3.86 2.86 0.29
N PHE A 110 -3.21 3.95 -0.11
CA PHE A 110 -3.27 5.22 0.63
C PHE A 110 -4.51 6.04 0.29
N TRP A 111 -5.18 5.72 -0.81
CA TRP A 111 -6.39 6.37 -1.25
C TRP A 111 -7.35 5.36 -1.89
N SER A 112 -8.63 5.53 -1.65
CA SER A 112 -9.69 4.67 -2.20
C SER A 112 -10.82 5.50 -2.76
N GLU A 113 -11.66 4.89 -3.60
CA GLU A 113 -12.87 5.51 -4.08
C GLU A 113 -13.88 5.77 -2.97
N VAL A 114 -14.79 6.69 -3.23
CA VAL A 114 -15.94 6.95 -2.35
C VAL A 114 -17.00 5.88 -2.59
N ARG A 115 -17.59 5.38 -1.52
CA ARG A 115 -18.69 4.39 -1.59
C ARG A 115 -19.83 4.90 -2.49
N PRO A 116 -20.46 4.03 -3.29
CA PRO A 116 -20.45 2.57 -3.26
C PRO A 116 -19.26 1.90 -3.97
N ASN A 117 -18.43 2.66 -4.66
CA ASN A 117 -17.26 2.14 -5.35
C ASN A 117 -16.22 1.60 -4.35
N THR A 118 -15.39 0.66 -4.82
CA THR A 118 -14.45 -0.06 -3.97
C THR A 118 -13.06 -0.22 -4.58
N ALA A 119 -12.71 0.54 -5.61
CA ALA A 119 -11.37 0.49 -6.16
C ALA A 119 -10.38 1.33 -5.33
N SER A 120 -9.13 0.97 -5.40
CA SER A 120 -8.03 1.75 -4.85
C SER A 120 -7.61 2.80 -5.86
N ARG A 121 -7.06 3.93 -5.39
CA ARG A 121 -6.53 5.02 -6.22
C ARG A 121 -5.04 5.19 -6.04
N LEU A 122 -4.36 5.46 -7.14
CA LEU A 122 -2.94 5.82 -7.08
C LEU A 122 -2.76 7.21 -6.48
N THR A 123 -1.84 7.33 -5.54
CA THR A 123 -1.47 8.63 -4.97
C THR A 123 0.02 8.70 -4.67
N LYS A 124 0.55 9.92 -4.70
CA LYS A 124 1.90 10.25 -4.27
C LYS A 124 1.83 10.83 -2.87
N LEU A 125 2.47 10.18 -1.93
CA LEU A 125 2.62 10.73 -0.57
C LEU A 125 3.68 11.83 -0.60
N HIS A 126 3.27 13.06 -0.89
CA HIS A 126 4.11 14.24 -0.87
C HIS A 126 3.42 15.33 -0.07
N TYR A 127 3.66 15.34 1.20
CA TYR A 127 3.19 16.43 2.08
C TYR A 127 4.39 17.08 2.78
N THR A 128 4.49 18.39 2.67
CA THR A 128 5.51 19.16 3.38
C THR A 128 4.89 19.73 4.65
N TRP A 129 5.37 19.26 5.78
CA TRP A 129 4.92 19.73 7.08
C TRP A 129 5.39 21.16 7.35
N HIS A 130 4.47 22.05 7.70
CA HIS A 130 4.77 23.44 8.06
C HIS A 130 4.56 23.68 9.57
N ASP A 131 4.64 22.64 10.36
CA ASP A 131 4.34 22.59 11.79
C ASP A 131 5.56 22.79 12.70
N LYS A 132 6.71 23.15 12.14
CA LYS A 132 7.96 23.33 12.90
C LYS A 132 7.79 24.26 14.10
N LYS A 133 7.10 25.39 13.92
CA LYS A 133 6.84 26.36 15.01
C LYS A 133 6.03 25.72 16.15
N TRP A 134 5.03 24.90 15.81
CA TRP A 134 4.23 24.17 16.78
C TRP A 134 5.04 23.06 17.45
N MET A 135 5.83 22.30 16.71
CA MET A 135 6.69 21.25 17.26
C MET A 135 7.75 21.81 18.21
N ASP A 136 8.32 22.97 17.89
CA ASP A 136 9.29 23.64 18.77
C ASP A 136 8.62 24.17 20.05
N SER A 137 7.39 24.68 19.96
CA SER A 137 6.63 25.14 21.13
C SER A 137 6.21 23.99 22.07
N ARG A 138 5.96 22.79 21.54
CA ARG A 138 5.62 21.60 22.35
C ARG A 138 6.69 21.23 23.36
N LYS A 139 7.97 21.44 23.04
CA LYS A 139 9.09 21.17 23.96
C LYS A 139 9.06 22.06 25.20
N ALA A 140 8.44 23.25 25.10
CA ALA A 140 8.31 24.18 26.19
C ALA A 140 7.05 23.98 27.06
N VAL A 141 6.11 23.12 26.63
CA VAL A 141 4.88 22.87 27.38
C VAL A 141 5.16 21.86 28.50
N SER A 142 5.06 22.32 29.73
CA SER A 142 5.10 21.43 30.89
C SER A 142 3.86 20.53 30.91
N TYR A 143 4.05 19.23 31.04
CA TYR A 143 2.98 18.21 31.13
C TYR A 143 2.09 18.35 32.39
N THR A 144 2.34 19.32 33.26
CA THR A 144 1.55 19.59 34.48
C THR A 144 0.13 20.03 34.19
N HIS A 145 -0.20 20.42 32.95
CA HIS A 145 -1.55 20.83 32.55
C HIS A 145 -2.43 19.71 32.04
N LEU A 146 -1.91 18.49 31.91
CA LEU A 146 -2.66 17.31 31.50
C LEU A 146 -3.24 16.52 32.68
N ARG A 147 -3.56 17.18 33.81
CA ARG A 147 -4.42 16.57 34.80
C ARG A 147 -5.85 16.55 34.24
N ALA A 148 -6.42 15.37 34.11
CA ALA A 148 -7.85 15.24 33.92
C ALA A 148 -8.53 16.02 35.06
N HIS A 149 -9.41 16.96 34.71
CA HIS A 149 -10.33 17.52 35.66
C HIS A 149 -11.30 16.41 36.04
N GLU A 150 -11.08 15.81 37.20
CA GLU A 150 -12.09 14.96 37.79
C GLU A 150 -13.28 15.84 38.13
N THR A 151 -14.45 15.44 37.68
CA THR A 151 -15.68 16.14 38.03
C THR A 151 -15.95 15.94 39.54
N PRO A 152 -16.53 16.93 40.24
CA PRO A 152 -16.80 16.84 41.71
C PRO A 152 -17.65 15.64 42.11
N GLU A 153 -18.33 15.00 41.19
CA GLU A 153 -19.19 13.85 41.39
C GLU A 153 -18.43 12.54 41.77
N HIS A 154 -17.13 12.51 41.62
CA HIS A 154 -16.26 11.37 42.01
C HIS A 154 -15.54 11.60 43.37
N LEU A 155 -15.92 12.63 44.13
CA LEU A 155 -15.36 12.97 45.45
C LEU A 155 -16.31 12.57 46.58
N VAL A 156 -17.00 11.42 46.49
CA VAL A 156 -17.78 10.88 47.58
C VAL A 156 -17.19 9.57 48.06
#